data_0eb1e3a0f84839b3c5443807159aacb9
#
_entry.id   0eb1e3a0f84839b3c5443807159aacb9
#
_cell.length_a   1.000
_cell.length_b   1.000
_cell.length_c   1.000
_cell.angle_alpha   90.00
_cell.angle_beta   90.00
_cell.angle_gamma   90.00
#
_symmetry.space_group_name_H-M   'P 1'
#
loop_
_entity.id
_entity.type
_entity.pdbx_description
1 polymer ?
#
loop_
_entity_poly.entity_id
_entity_poly.type
_entity_poly.pdbx_seq_one_letter_code
_entity_poly.pdbx_strand_id
1 'polypeptide(L)'
;PTGEAGEVKVKSTGVNPGYWRDPERTAEAISDGRLHTGDLGLLDENGQLVIRGRRTEMILRGGANVYPLEVERVLLEHPGVEEAVVLGLPDERLGEVVVACLVPAGSADPQALADGVTTFCRDRLARYKVPERLLVVDSLPRNAMGKVLKHQVRKLIAE
;
A
#
# COMPACT_ATOMS: atom_id res chain seq x y z
N PRO A 1 -16.22 -0.46 -15.07
CA PRO A 1 -16.20 -1.68 -15.90
C PRO A 1 -15.42 -2.78 -15.19
N THR A 2 -15.72 -4.06 -15.50
CA THR A 2 -14.99 -5.22 -14.98
C THR A 2 -13.52 -5.13 -15.40
N GLY A 3 -12.59 -5.39 -14.46
CA GLY A 3 -11.16 -5.34 -14.72
C GLY A 3 -10.51 -3.96 -14.67
N GLU A 4 -11.28 -2.87 -14.66
CA GLU A 4 -10.76 -1.53 -14.54
C GLU A 4 -10.72 -1.06 -13.08
N ALA A 5 -9.57 -0.55 -12.64
CA ALA A 5 -9.44 0.00 -11.31
C ALA A 5 -10.05 1.41 -11.24
N GLY A 6 -10.84 1.65 -10.20
CA GLY A 6 -11.47 2.93 -9.92
C GLY A 6 -11.63 3.18 -8.44
N GLU A 7 -12.03 4.40 -8.06
CA GLU A 7 -12.35 4.71 -6.68
C GLU A 7 -13.62 3.98 -6.23
N VAL A 8 -13.55 3.33 -5.07
CA VAL A 8 -14.69 2.67 -4.44
C VAL A 8 -15.56 3.72 -3.77
N LYS A 9 -16.81 3.85 -4.23
CA LYS A 9 -17.82 4.73 -3.64
C LYS A 9 -18.95 3.90 -3.03
N VAL A 10 -19.36 4.26 -1.82
CA VAL A 10 -20.38 3.52 -1.07
C VAL A 10 -21.65 4.36 -0.94
N LYS A 11 -22.80 3.75 -1.25
CA LYS A 11 -24.13 4.29 -0.96
C LYS A 11 -24.87 3.32 -0.06
N SER A 12 -25.18 3.72 1.15
CA SER A 12 -25.84 2.88 2.15
C SER A 12 -26.51 3.74 3.22
N THR A 13 -27.53 3.23 3.86
CA THR A 13 -28.14 3.85 5.05
C THR A 13 -27.20 3.92 6.25
N GLY A 14 -26.13 3.11 6.26
CA GLY A 14 -25.09 3.11 7.29
C GLY A 14 -24.00 4.16 7.07
N VAL A 15 -24.02 4.89 5.95
CA VAL A 15 -23.09 6.01 5.73
C VAL A 15 -23.50 7.16 6.65
N ASN A 16 -22.54 7.71 7.42
CA ASN A 16 -22.80 8.85 8.27
C ASN A 16 -23.19 10.08 7.42
N PRO A 17 -23.96 11.04 7.99
CA PRO A 17 -24.41 12.22 7.23
C PRO A 17 -23.30 13.22 6.96
N GLY A 18 -22.14 13.10 7.58
CA GLY A 18 -20.99 13.99 7.42
C GLY A 18 -20.11 14.12 8.64
N TYR A 19 -19.13 15.01 8.55
CA TYR A 19 -18.23 15.35 9.64
C TYR A 19 -18.82 16.43 10.52
N TRP A 20 -18.66 16.28 11.84
CA TRP A 20 -19.21 17.22 12.81
C TRP A 20 -18.62 18.63 12.63
N ARG A 21 -19.48 19.62 12.39
CA ARG A 21 -19.13 21.04 12.18
C ARG A 21 -18.06 21.27 11.09
N ASP A 22 -17.97 20.38 10.10
CA ASP A 22 -17.02 20.48 8.99
C ASP A 22 -17.74 20.20 7.67
N PRO A 23 -18.45 21.22 7.12
CA PRO A 23 -19.19 21.09 5.88
C PRO A 23 -18.28 20.93 4.65
N GLU A 24 -17.09 21.51 4.67
CA GLU A 24 -16.14 21.42 3.56
C GLU A 24 -15.63 19.99 3.41
N ARG A 25 -15.13 19.40 4.49
CA ARG A 25 -14.70 18.01 4.51
C ARG A 25 -15.85 17.04 4.25
N THR A 26 -17.06 17.39 4.68
CA THR A 26 -18.25 16.59 4.36
C THR A 26 -18.52 16.58 2.86
N ALA A 27 -18.46 17.72 2.19
CA ALA A 27 -18.67 17.84 0.76
C ALA A 27 -17.57 17.13 -0.07
N GLU A 28 -16.32 17.12 0.41
CA GLU A 28 -15.23 16.34 -0.19
C GLU A 28 -15.44 14.83 -0.05
N ALA A 29 -15.91 14.39 1.11
CA ALA A 29 -16.07 12.98 1.41
C ALA A 29 -17.38 12.37 0.87
N ILE A 30 -18.43 13.18 0.71
CA ILE A 30 -19.74 12.71 0.29
C ILE A 30 -20.24 13.58 -0.88
N SER A 31 -20.36 12.98 -2.07
CA SER A 31 -20.97 13.61 -3.23
C SER A 31 -22.03 12.71 -3.83
N ASP A 32 -23.13 13.29 -4.34
CA ASP A 32 -24.27 12.56 -4.94
C ASP A 32 -24.82 11.44 -4.04
N GLY A 33 -24.78 11.64 -2.70
CA GLY A 33 -25.22 10.67 -1.69
C GLY A 33 -24.33 9.42 -1.61
N ARG A 34 -23.09 9.52 -2.08
CA ARG A 34 -22.08 8.44 -2.04
C ARG A 34 -20.87 8.90 -1.26
N LEU A 35 -20.42 8.04 -0.35
CA LEU A 35 -19.16 8.22 0.37
C LEU A 35 -17.99 7.83 -0.55
N HIS A 36 -17.05 8.74 -0.70
CA HIS A 36 -15.74 8.48 -1.29
C HIS A 36 -14.85 7.80 -0.24
N THR A 37 -14.55 6.52 -0.44
CA THR A 37 -13.77 5.77 0.57
C THR A 37 -12.28 6.13 0.50
N GLY A 38 -11.81 6.64 -0.63
CA GLY A 38 -10.41 6.81 -0.96
C GLY A 38 -9.70 5.48 -1.27
N ASP A 39 -10.42 4.36 -1.24
CA ASP A 39 -9.89 3.07 -1.66
C ASP A 39 -10.01 2.92 -3.18
N LEU A 40 -9.03 2.31 -3.79
CA LEU A 40 -9.03 1.88 -5.18
C LEU A 40 -9.34 0.39 -5.25
N GLY A 41 -10.22 0.01 -6.15
CA GLY A 41 -10.62 -1.37 -6.37
C GLY A 41 -11.10 -1.61 -7.77
N LEU A 42 -11.30 -2.85 -8.12
CA LEU A 42 -11.92 -3.29 -9.37
C LEU A 42 -12.94 -4.41 -9.11
N LEU A 43 -13.85 -4.59 -10.03
CA LEU A 43 -14.70 -5.79 -10.03
C LEU A 43 -14.00 -6.88 -10.84
N ASP A 44 -13.86 -8.06 -10.26
CA ASP A 44 -13.37 -9.23 -10.98
C ASP A 44 -14.42 -9.80 -11.94
N GLU A 45 -14.07 -10.90 -12.64
CA GLU A 45 -14.96 -11.58 -13.60
C GLU A 45 -16.23 -12.15 -12.94
N ASN A 46 -16.20 -12.39 -11.63
CA ASN A 46 -17.33 -12.86 -10.84
C ASN A 46 -18.17 -11.72 -10.24
N GLY A 47 -17.80 -10.46 -10.51
CA GLY A 47 -18.43 -9.29 -9.93
C GLY A 47 -18.04 -9.01 -8.48
N GLN A 48 -16.98 -9.64 -7.97
CA GLN A 48 -16.47 -9.41 -6.62
C GLN A 48 -15.57 -8.18 -6.59
N LEU A 49 -15.70 -7.37 -5.54
CA LEU A 49 -14.85 -6.20 -5.33
C LEU A 49 -13.48 -6.64 -4.80
N VAL A 50 -12.44 -6.39 -5.59
CA VAL A 50 -11.06 -6.59 -5.19
C VAL A 50 -10.42 -5.25 -4.87
N ILE A 51 -10.08 -5.02 -3.60
CA ILE A 51 -9.38 -3.81 -3.16
C ILE A 51 -7.90 -3.88 -3.59
N ARG A 52 -7.44 -2.80 -4.24
CA ARG A 52 -6.05 -2.63 -4.71
C ARG A 52 -5.21 -1.78 -3.75
N GLY A 53 -5.83 -0.94 -2.93
CA GLY A 53 -5.16 -0.08 -1.95
C GLY A 53 -5.83 1.27 -1.79
N ARG A 54 -5.13 2.21 -1.17
CA ARG A 54 -5.55 3.61 -1.02
C ARG A 54 -5.06 4.46 -2.18
N ARG A 55 -5.90 5.38 -2.65
CA ARG A 55 -5.53 6.35 -3.69
C ARG A 55 -4.32 7.20 -3.27
N THR A 56 -4.29 7.63 -2.01
CA THR A 56 -3.22 8.45 -1.43
C THR A 56 -1.92 7.67 -1.14
N GLU A 57 -1.95 6.35 -1.24
CA GLU A 57 -0.79 5.49 -1.01
C GLU A 57 -0.23 4.90 -2.31
N MET A 58 -0.92 5.10 -3.43
CA MET A 58 -0.46 4.66 -4.74
C MET A 58 0.86 5.32 -5.09
N ILE A 59 1.83 4.54 -5.49
CA ILE A 59 3.18 4.98 -5.85
C ILE A 59 3.21 5.27 -7.35
N LEU A 60 3.62 6.47 -7.73
CA LEU A 60 3.71 6.89 -9.12
C LEU A 60 5.16 6.78 -9.60
N ARG A 61 5.51 5.63 -10.16
CA ARG A 61 6.87 5.33 -10.60
C ARG A 61 7.00 5.40 -12.13
N GLY A 62 7.67 6.45 -12.63
CA GLY A 62 7.92 6.61 -14.07
C GLY A 62 6.64 6.61 -14.91
N GLY A 63 5.54 7.16 -14.38
CA GLY A 63 4.21 7.16 -15.02
C GLY A 63 3.40 5.88 -14.82
N ALA A 64 3.97 4.84 -14.19
CA ALA A 64 3.25 3.62 -13.86
C ALA A 64 2.70 3.67 -12.43
N ASN A 65 1.46 3.21 -12.26
CA ASN A 65 0.83 3.08 -10.95
C ASN A 65 1.27 1.77 -10.28
N VAL A 66 1.87 1.87 -9.09
CA VAL A 66 2.19 0.71 -8.25
C VAL A 66 1.33 0.79 -6.99
N TYR A 67 0.62 -0.29 -6.73
CA TYR A 67 -0.24 -0.42 -5.56
C TYR A 67 0.54 -1.13 -4.44
N PRO A 68 0.83 -0.47 -3.31
CA PRO A 68 1.59 -1.07 -2.20
C PRO A 68 1.06 -2.43 -1.77
N LEU A 69 -0.26 -2.56 -1.64
CA LEU A 69 -0.91 -3.81 -1.21
C LEU A 69 -0.60 -5.01 -2.12
N GLU A 70 -0.44 -4.79 -3.43
CA GLU A 70 -0.05 -5.84 -4.38
C GLU A 70 1.36 -6.34 -4.09
N VAL A 71 2.29 -5.43 -3.84
CA VAL A 71 3.68 -5.75 -3.53
C VAL A 71 3.79 -6.37 -2.13
N GLU A 72 3.08 -5.82 -1.14
CA GLU A 72 3.02 -6.35 0.24
C GLU A 72 2.53 -7.81 0.25
N ARG A 73 1.51 -8.16 -0.54
CA ARG A 73 1.02 -9.54 -0.64
C ARG A 73 2.11 -10.50 -1.14
N VAL A 74 2.85 -10.11 -2.17
CA VAL A 74 3.95 -10.94 -2.70
C VAL A 74 5.08 -11.05 -1.67
N LEU A 75 5.42 -9.98 -0.97
CA LEU A 75 6.44 -10.01 0.09
C LEU A 75 6.06 -10.98 1.22
N LEU A 76 4.78 -10.99 1.63
CA LEU A 76 4.26 -11.86 2.69
C LEU A 76 4.16 -13.35 2.28
N GLU A 77 4.23 -13.68 0.97
CA GLU A 77 4.33 -15.06 0.50
C GLU A 77 5.73 -15.66 0.72
N HIS A 78 6.74 -14.80 0.97
CA HIS A 78 8.09 -15.27 1.24
C HIS A 78 8.19 -15.83 2.67
N PRO A 79 8.65 -17.10 2.88
CA PRO A 79 8.60 -17.77 4.19
C PRO A 79 9.45 -17.10 5.27
N GLY A 80 10.41 -16.28 4.90
CA GLY A 80 11.24 -15.51 5.82
C GLY A 80 10.68 -14.15 6.23
N VAL A 81 9.48 -13.75 5.75
CA VAL A 81 8.86 -12.45 6.03
C VAL A 81 7.61 -12.63 6.88
N GLU A 82 7.58 -12.02 8.05
CA GLU A 82 6.42 -12.01 8.94
C GLU A 82 5.52 -10.79 8.66
N GLU A 83 6.14 -9.60 8.51
CA GLU A 83 5.42 -8.38 8.18
C GLU A 83 6.13 -7.62 7.06
N ALA A 84 5.35 -6.93 6.23
CA ALA A 84 5.87 -6.08 5.17
C ALA A 84 5.05 -4.80 5.06
N VAL A 85 5.73 -3.68 4.83
CA VAL A 85 5.11 -2.40 4.47
C VAL A 85 5.82 -1.82 3.26
N VAL A 86 5.03 -1.46 2.26
CA VAL A 86 5.51 -0.87 1.01
C VAL A 86 5.08 0.59 0.92
N LEU A 87 6.00 1.43 0.49
CA LEU A 87 5.73 2.86 0.27
C LEU A 87 6.61 3.44 -0.84
N GLY A 88 6.22 4.61 -1.34
CA GLY A 88 7.01 5.38 -2.28
C GLY A 88 7.97 6.32 -1.56
N LEU A 89 9.20 6.42 -2.04
CA LEU A 89 10.10 7.52 -1.72
C LEU A 89 10.32 8.38 -2.95
N PRO A 90 10.47 9.71 -2.77
CA PRO A 90 10.76 10.61 -3.88
C PRO A 90 12.04 10.21 -4.63
N ASP A 91 12.00 10.29 -5.95
CA ASP A 91 13.13 10.06 -6.85
C ASP A 91 13.09 11.08 -7.98
N GLU A 92 14.24 11.73 -8.25
CA GLU A 92 14.32 12.83 -9.23
C GLU A 92 13.97 12.39 -10.66
N ARG A 93 14.25 11.16 -11.02
CA ARG A 93 14.08 10.64 -12.38
C ARG A 93 12.72 9.94 -12.56
N LEU A 94 12.27 9.20 -11.56
CA LEU A 94 11.08 8.34 -11.65
C LEU A 94 9.85 8.93 -10.94
N GLY A 95 10.00 10.09 -10.28
CA GLY A 95 9.00 10.66 -9.40
C GLY A 95 9.00 9.96 -8.04
N GLU A 96 8.74 8.66 -8.03
CA GLU A 96 8.86 7.82 -6.84
C GLU A 96 9.54 6.49 -7.16
N VAL A 97 10.22 5.93 -6.16
CA VAL A 97 10.72 4.54 -6.17
C VAL A 97 10.00 3.71 -5.12
N VAL A 98 9.81 2.44 -5.44
CA VAL A 98 9.18 1.48 -4.52
C VAL A 98 10.21 1.05 -3.49
N VAL A 99 9.86 1.16 -2.21
CA VAL A 99 10.68 0.69 -1.10
C VAL A 99 9.84 -0.15 -0.14
N ALA A 100 10.47 -1.09 0.56
CA ALA A 100 9.79 -1.89 1.55
C ALA A 100 10.55 -1.99 2.86
N CYS A 101 9.79 -2.07 3.96
CA CYS A 101 10.29 -2.38 5.29
C CYS A 101 9.74 -3.76 5.67
N LEU A 102 10.60 -4.65 6.13
CA LEU A 102 10.31 -6.05 6.42
C LEU A 102 10.58 -6.38 7.88
N VAL A 103 9.72 -7.19 8.48
CA VAL A 103 9.98 -7.88 9.74
C VAL A 103 10.24 -9.36 9.42
N PRO A 104 11.36 -9.94 9.85
CA PRO A 104 11.67 -11.33 9.55
C PRO A 104 10.81 -12.30 10.36
N ALA A 105 10.43 -13.43 9.78
CA ALA A 105 9.76 -14.54 10.45
C ALA A 105 10.78 -15.38 11.25
N GLY A 106 11.32 -14.80 12.32
CA GLY A 106 12.34 -15.42 13.16
C GLY A 106 13.72 -14.79 12.99
N SER A 107 14.76 -15.44 13.52
CA SER A 107 16.12 -14.92 13.42
C SER A 107 16.67 -15.14 12.01
N ALA A 108 16.94 -14.06 11.30
CA ALA A 108 17.53 -14.11 9.97
C ALA A 108 18.64 -13.05 9.85
N ASP A 109 19.63 -13.33 9.03
CA ASP A 109 20.59 -12.31 8.59
C ASP A 109 19.84 -11.30 7.69
N PRO A 110 19.85 -9.98 8.04
CA PRO A 110 19.07 -8.98 7.30
C PRO A 110 19.44 -8.89 5.82
N GLN A 111 20.74 -9.01 5.49
CA GLN A 111 21.19 -8.92 4.11
C GLN A 111 20.78 -10.15 3.30
N ALA A 112 20.96 -11.34 3.84
CA ALA A 112 20.54 -12.58 3.20
C ALA A 112 19.03 -12.62 2.95
N LEU A 113 18.23 -12.13 3.92
CA LEU A 113 16.78 -12.00 3.76
C LEU A 113 16.44 -11.02 2.63
N ALA A 114 17.03 -9.84 2.61
CA ALA A 114 16.77 -8.83 1.60
C ALA A 114 17.11 -9.33 0.18
N ASP A 115 18.23 -10.04 0.00
CA ASP A 115 18.64 -10.61 -1.28
C ASP A 115 17.68 -11.72 -1.74
N GLY A 116 17.28 -12.61 -0.82
CA GLY A 116 16.29 -13.66 -1.07
C GLY A 116 14.93 -13.11 -1.48
N VAL A 117 14.42 -12.12 -0.72
CA VAL A 117 13.16 -11.44 -1.01
C VAL A 117 13.20 -10.70 -2.34
N THR A 118 14.31 -10.04 -2.66
CA THR A 118 14.48 -9.35 -3.96
C THR A 118 14.36 -10.34 -5.11
N THR A 119 15.04 -11.49 -5.02
CA THR A 119 14.97 -12.56 -6.03
C THR A 119 13.54 -13.09 -6.15
N PHE A 120 12.91 -13.37 -5.03
CA PHE A 120 11.52 -13.86 -4.96
C PHE A 120 10.52 -12.91 -5.64
N CYS A 121 10.69 -11.60 -5.40
CA CYS A 121 9.85 -10.57 -6.02
C CYS A 121 10.05 -10.47 -7.53
N ARG A 122 11.29 -10.62 -8.03
CA ARG A 122 11.58 -10.55 -9.47
C ARG A 122 10.88 -11.62 -10.28
N ASP A 123 10.64 -12.79 -9.69
CA ASP A 123 9.95 -13.90 -10.34
C ASP A 123 8.41 -13.72 -10.36
N ARG A 124 7.86 -12.81 -9.56
CA ARG A 124 6.41 -12.68 -9.32
C ARG A 124 5.84 -11.31 -9.65
N LEU A 125 6.67 -10.30 -9.70
CA LEU A 125 6.26 -8.91 -9.96
C LEU A 125 6.88 -8.39 -11.26
N ALA A 126 6.15 -7.52 -11.94
CA ALA A 126 6.75 -6.72 -13.01
C ALA A 126 7.93 -5.92 -12.46
N ARG A 127 8.99 -5.76 -13.25
CA ARG A 127 10.26 -5.14 -12.83
C ARG A 127 10.09 -3.78 -12.12
N TYR A 128 9.15 -2.96 -12.59
CA TYR A 128 8.91 -1.63 -12.03
C TYR A 128 8.19 -1.66 -10.66
N LYS A 129 7.63 -2.80 -10.25
CA LYS A 129 6.98 -3.01 -8.94
C LYS A 129 7.92 -3.58 -7.90
N VAL A 130 9.06 -4.16 -8.31
CA VAL A 130 10.04 -4.73 -7.38
C VAL A 130 10.63 -3.61 -6.53
N PRO A 131 10.65 -3.74 -5.20
CA PRO A 131 11.28 -2.75 -4.32
C PRO A 131 12.75 -2.56 -4.64
N GLU A 132 13.18 -1.30 -4.75
CA GLU A 132 14.60 -0.94 -4.98
C GLU A 132 15.41 -0.93 -3.70
N ARG A 133 14.74 -0.68 -2.58
CA ARG A 133 15.35 -0.72 -1.24
C ARG A 133 14.50 -1.58 -0.32
N LEU A 134 15.18 -2.44 0.42
CA LEU A 134 14.58 -3.25 1.47
C LEU A 134 15.29 -2.93 2.79
N LEU A 135 14.52 -2.54 3.80
CA LEU A 135 14.99 -2.36 5.16
C LEU A 135 14.41 -3.48 6.02
N VAL A 136 15.28 -4.22 6.71
CA VAL A 136 14.87 -5.24 7.68
C VAL A 136 14.93 -4.63 9.07
N VAL A 137 13.85 -4.74 9.83
CA VAL A 137 13.70 -4.19 11.19
C VAL A 137 13.12 -5.26 12.13
N ASP A 138 13.33 -5.11 13.43
CA ASP A 138 12.77 -6.01 14.43
C ASP A 138 11.25 -5.88 14.57
N SER A 139 10.70 -4.67 14.33
CA SER A 139 9.26 -4.40 14.40
C SER A 139 8.88 -3.14 13.64
N LEU A 140 7.64 -3.10 13.14
CA LEU A 140 7.08 -1.91 12.50
C LEU A 140 6.50 -0.93 13.54
N PRO A 141 6.73 0.39 13.39
CA PRO A 141 6.13 1.39 14.27
C PRO A 141 4.62 1.42 14.13
N ARG A 142 3.90 1.36 15.26
CA ARG A 142 2.44 1.29 15.30
C ARG A 142 1.87 2.35 16.26
N ASN A 143 0.64 2.77 16.00
CA ASN A 143 -0.14 3.58 16.94
C ASN A 143 -0.78 2.69 18.03
N ALA A 144 -1.46 3.31 19.01
CA ALA A 144 -2.14 2.61 20.10
C ALA A 144 -3.25 1.62 19.64
N MET A 145 -3.74 1.78 18.40
CA MET A 145 -4.73 0.90 17.78
C MET A 145 -4.10 -0.22 16.94
N GLY A 146 -2.78 -0.37 16.97
CA GLY A 146 -2.05 -1.39 16.20
C GLY A 146 -1.81 -1.04 14.72
N LYS A 147 -2.27 0.12 14.24
CA LYS A 147 -2.06 0.53 12.84
C LYS A 147 -0.62 0.98 12.62
N VAL A 148 0.01 0.46 11.56
CA VAL A 148 1.37 0.86 11.16
C VAL A 148 1.43 2.34 10.80
N LEU A 149 2.43 3.03 11.35
CA LEU A 149 2.68 4.45 11.13
C LEU A 149 3.63 4.65 9.94
N LYS A 150 3.07 4.61 8.72
CA LYS A 150 3.84 4.71 7.46
C LYS A 150 4.78 5.92 7.39
N HIS A 151 4.41 7.05 8.03
CA HIS A 151 5.28 8.24 8.09
C HIS A 151 6.56 8.01 8.90
N GLN A 152 6.52 7.15 9.93
CA GLN A 152 7.71 6.76 10.70
C GLN A 152 8.53 5.73 9.92
N VAL A 153 7.88 4.75 9.27
CA VAL A 153 8.57 3.80 8.37
C VAL A 153 9.32 4.55 7.27
N ARG A 154 8.70 5.60 6.68
CA ARG A 154 9.35 6.42 5.65
C ARG A 154 10.64 7.07 6.14
N LYS A 155 10.67 7.56 7.39
CA LYS A 155 11.88 8.14 8.00
C LYS A 155 12.97 7.08 8.18
N LEU A 156 12.63 5.89 8.68
CA LEU A 156 13.59 4.79 8.87
C LEU A 156 14.27 4.35 7.57
N ILE A 157 13.54 4.36 6.44
CA ILE A 157 14.11 3.94 5.15
C ILE A 157 14.93 5.07 4.49
N ALA A 158 14.67 6.33 4.85
CA ALA A 158 15.36 7.49 4.29
C ALA A 158 16.71 7.80 4.97
N GLU A 159 16.95 7.25 6.15
CA GLU A 159 18.23 7.30 6.88
C GLU A 159 19.24 6.30 6.33
#